data_6e382f7512bb355f87d40d558c52fc39
#
_entry.id   6e382f7512bb355f87d40d558c52fc39
#
_cell.length_a   1.000
_cell.length_b   1.000
_cell.length_c   1.000
_cell.angle_alpha   90.00
_cell.angle_beta   90.00
_cell.angle_gamma   90.00
#
_symmetry.space_group_name_H-M   'P 1'
#
loop_
_entity.id
_entity.type
_entity.pdbx_description
1 polymer ?
#
loop_
_entity_poly.entity_id
_entity_poly.type
_entity_poly.pdbx_seq_one_letter_code
_entity_poly.pdbx_strand_id
1 'polypeptide(L)'
;SIQVSKGTSSVKNGYEALAGQINVEFKKPPTADIFSANVFASDAGRYEGNADASWHINDKLSTGLLVHYSNDKMQHDGNDDGFLDTPLREQVNVMNRWYHKLDKYVAQYGVRYLHESRTGGQDTKHHDFTDPYRIHLNTNRAELFTKQAYIIDKEKVESVALILSGSYHEQKSRYDRTPYNVYQNNV
;
A
#
# COMPACT_ATOMS: atom_id res chain seq x y z
N SER A 1 -5.17 -8.60 9.45
CA SER A 1 -6.35 -8.05 10.16
C SER A 1 -6.44 -6.55 10.01
N ILE A 2 -7.66 -6.02 10.10
CA ILE A 2 -7.92 -4.57 10.13
C ILE A 2 -8.56 -4.27 11.47
N GLN A 3 -8.01 -3.32 12.20
CA GLN A 3 -8.53 -2.85 13.48
C GLN A 3 -8.89 -1.37 13.35
N VAL A 4 -10.07 -1.00 13.77
CA VAL A 4 -10.56 0.39 13.77
C VAL A 4 -10.82 0.80 15.21
N SER A 5 -10.17 1.84 15.68
CA SER A 5 -10.42 2.46 16.98
C SER A 5 -10.86 3.91 16.81
N LYS A 6 -11.82 4.34 17.66
CA LYS A 6 -12.30 5.72 17.71
C LYS A 6 -11.65 6.44 18.90
N GLY A 7 -11.44 7.74 18.78
CA GLY A 7 -10.85 8.58 19.81
C GLY A 7 -9.33 8.65 19.75
N THR A 8 -8.74 9.27 20.75
CA THR A 8 -7.28 9.46 20.82
C THR A 8 -6.54 8.14 20.94
N SER A 9 -5.53 7.96 20.12
CA SER A 9 -4.66 6.79 20.13
C SER A 9 -3.44 6.99 21.03
N SER A 10 -2.72 5.90 21.31
CA SER A 10 -1.44 5.97 22.03
C SER A 10 -0.38 6.73 21.22
N VAL A 11 0.45 7.50 21.90
CA VAL A 11 1.57 8.27 21.32
C VAL A 11 2.49 7.43 20.42
N LYS A 12 2.64 6.13 20.71
CA LYS A 12 3.41 5.19 19.88
C LYS A 12 2.87 5.03 18.44
N ASN A 13 1.63 5.42 18.19
CA ASN A 13 0.96 5.29 16.89
C ASN A 13 0.97 6.60 16.07
N GLY A 14 1.67 7.61 16.55
CA GLY A 14 1.81 8.93 15.94
C GLY A 14 1.02 10.01 16.68
N TYR A 15 1.51 11.23 16.59
CA TYR A 15 0.91 12.40 17.26
C TYR A 15 -0.38 12.90 16.58
N GLU A 16 -0.62 12.50 15.36
CA GLU A 16 -1.81 12.92 14.58
C GLU A 16 -3.05 12.06 14.83
N ALA A 17 -2.94 10.99 15.62
CA ALA A 17 -4.04 10.05 15.89
C ALA A 17 -5.02 10.61 16.95
N LEU A 18 -5.66 11.75 16.66
CA LEU A 18 -6.59 12.45 17.57
C LEU A 18 -8.05 11.99 17.42
N ALA A 19 -8.49 11.71 16.20
CA ALA A 19 -9.88 11.37 15.89
C ALA A 19 -10.15 9.86 15.84
N GLY A 20 -9.14 9.06 15.54
CA GLY A 20 -9.23 7.60 15.43
C GLY A 20 -8.03 7.01 14.73
N GLN A 21 -8.00 5.69 14.69
CA GLN A 21 -6.92 4.93 14.06
C GLN A 21 -7.47 3.74 13.28
N ILE A 22 -6.94 3.55 12.08
CA ILE A 22 -7.11 2.31 11.31
C ILE A 22 -5.75 1.61 11.28
N ASN A 23 -5.65 0.47 11.97
CA ASN A 23 -4.44 -0.35 11.97
C ASN A 23 -4.62 -1.53 11.02
N VAL A 24 -3.76 -1.62 10.01
CA VAL A 24 -3.73 -2.74 9.08
C VAL A 24 -2.53 -3.63 9.39
N GLU A 25 -2.81 -4.84 9.86
CA GLU A 25 -1.79 -5.83 10.14
C GLU A 25 -1.69 -6.83 9.00
N PHE A 26 -0.59 -6.79 8.28
CA PHE A 26 -0.26 -7.75 7.23
C PHE A 26 0.14 -9.10 7.82
N LYS A 27 0.04 -10.18 7.02
CA LYS A 27 0.52 -11.51 7.38
C LYS A 27 1.99 -11.44 7.83
N LYS A 28 2.33 -12.12 8.92
CA LYS A 28 3.70 -12.19 9.42
C LYS A 28 4.40 -13.39 8.78
N PRO A 29 5.62 -13.25 8.23
CA PRO A 29 6.31 -14.35 7.55
C PRO A 29 6.36 -15.68 8.31
N PRO A 30 6.56 -15.71 9.65
CA PRO A 30 6.64 -16.98 10.39
C PRO A 30 5.32 -17.77 10.48
N THR A 31 4.20 -17.10 10.28
CA THR A 31 2.85 -17.69 10.47
C THR A 31 1.97 -17.60 9.22
N ALA A 32 2.54 -17.10 8.12
CA ALA A 32 1.84 -17.00 6.86
C ALA A 32 1.93 -18.32 6.08
N ASP A 33 0.98 -18.54 5.19
CA ASP A 33 1.01 -19.65 4.25
C ASP A 33 2.28 -19.57 3.38
N ILE A 34 2.79 -20.73 2.96
CA ILE A 34 3.96 -20.79 2.06
C ILE A 34 3.67 -20.05 0.77
N PHE A 35 2.46 -20.21 0.24
CA PHE A 35 2.02 -19.51 -0.95
C PHE A 35 0.51 -19.34 -0.93
N SER A 36 0.03 -18.17 -1.30
CA SER A 36 -1.38 -17.94 -1.60
C SER A 36 -1.52 -16.99 -2.79
N ALA A 37 -2.55 -17.20 -3.60
CA ALA A 37 -2.88 -16.30 -4.70
C ALA A 37 -4.38 -16.19 -4.86
N ASN A 38 -4.85 -15.03 -5.28
CA ASN A 38 -6.21 -14.85 -5.75
C ASN A 38 -6.26 -13.94 -6.97
N VAL A 39 -7.30 -14.11 -7.75
CA VAL A 39 -7.60 -13.29 -8.94
C VAL A 39 -9.04 -12.84 -8.84
N PHE A 40 -9.28 -11.61 -9.22
CA PHE A 40 -10.61 -11.02 -9.34
C PHE A 40 -10.77 -10.46 -10.75
N ALA A 41 -11.95 -10.65 -11.34
CA ALA A 41 -12.34 -10.04 -12.59
C ALA A 41 -13.80 -9.59 -12.51
N SER A 42 -14.10 -8.46 -13.10
CA SER A 42 -15.46 -7.89 -13.17
C SER A 42 -15.81 -7.58 -14.62
N ASP A 43 -17.09 -7.64 -14.92
CA ASP A 43 -17.67 -7.24 -16.21
C ASP A 43 -17.47 -5.73 -16.49
N ALA A 44 -17.29 -4.92 -15.45
CA ALA A 44 -16.89 -3.52 -15.56
C ALA A 44 -15.43 -3.32 -16.01
N GLY A 45 -14.70 -4.39 -16.40
CA GLY A 45 -13.34 -4.33 -16.94
C GLY A 45 -12.24 -4.18 -15.91
N ARG A 46 -12.55 -4.45 -14.63
CA ARG A 46 -11.56 -4.47 -13.56
C ARG A 46 -10.96 -5.87 -13.38
N TYR A 47 -9.64 -5.93 -13.37
CA TYR A 47 -8.87 -7.14 -13.11
C TYR A 47 -7.92 -6.91 -11.96
N GLU A 48 -7.85 -7.87 -11.03
CA GLU A 48 -6.92 -7.83 -9.90
C GLU A 48 -6.24 -9.19 -9.73
N GLY A 49 -4.97 -9.15 -9.39
CA GLY A 49 -4.19 -10.30 -9.00
C GLY A 49 -3.44 -10.02 -7.70
N ASN A 50 -3.53 -10.94 -6.75
CA ASN A 50 -2.77 -10.91 -5.52
C ASN A 50 -2.00 -12.23 -5.38
N ALA A 51 -0.75 -12.14 -4.97
CA ALA A 51 0.05 -13.29 -4.59
C ALA A 51 0.88 -12.97 -3.36
N ASP A 52 0.95 -13.91 -2.45
CA ASP A 52 1.87 -13.84 -1.32
C ASP A 52 2.61 -15.17 -1.16
N ALA A 53 3.87 -15.08 -0.79
CA ALA A 53 4.72 -16.21 -0.50
C ALA A 53 5.56 -15.93 0.74
N SER A 54 5.70 -16.93 1.61
CA SER A 54 6.49 -16.83 2.83
C SER A 54 7.33 -18.08 3.03
N TRP A 55 8.57 -17.90 3.47
CA TRP A 55 9.48 -19.02 3.74
C TRP A 55 10.45 -18.72 4.88
N HIS A 56 10.93 -19.77 5.50
CA HIS A 56 11.97 -19.71 6.50
C HIS A 56 13.34 -19.82 5.83
N ILE A 57 14.20 -18.87 6.05
CA ILE A 57 15.61 -18.94 5.60
C ILE A 57 16.39 -19.84 6.57
N ASN A 58 16.09 -19.72 7.86
CA ASN A 58 16.56 -20.57 8.94
C ASN A 58 15.62 -20.44 10.15
N ASP A 59 15.92 -21.11 11.26
CA ASP A 59 15.11 -21.12 12.48
C ASP A 59 14.89 -19.74 13.12
N LYS A 60 15.70 -18.76 12.74
CA LYS A 60 15.71 -17.41 13.32
C LYS A 60 15.22 -16.34 12.35
N LEU A 61 15.22 -16.63 11.04
CA LEU A 61 14.94 -15.65 10.01
C LEU A 61 13.91 -16.17 9.02
N SER A 62 12.84 -15.44 8.87
CA SER A 62 11.78 -15.69 7.90
C SER A 62 11.57 -14.46 7.02
N THR A 63 11.15 -14.68 5.78
CA THR A 63 10.80 -13.61 4.84
C THR A 63 9.48 -13.89 4.15
N GLY A 64 8.82 -12.84 3.70
CA GLY A 64 7.59 -12.92 2.93
C GLY A 64 7.53 -11.83 1.88
N LEU A 65 7.05 -12.21 0.70
CA LEU A 65 6.81 -11.33 -0.43
C LEU A 65 5.30 -11.25 -0.69
N LEU A 66 4.79 -10.03 -0.83
CA LEU A 66 3.41 -9.77 -1.20
C LEU A 66 3.43 -8.93 -2.49
N VAL A 67 2.62 -9.34 -3.45
CA VAL A 67 2.47 -8.65 -4.74
C VAL A 67 0.99 -8.44 -5.00
N HIS A 68 0.65 -7.23 -5.40
CA HIS A 68 -0.68 -6.87 -5.86
C HIS A 68 -0.58 -6.15 -7.21
N TYR A 69 -1.40 -6.55 -8.14
CA TYR A 69 -1.63 -5.86 -9.39
C TYR A 69 -3.13 -5.62 -9.58
N SER A 70 -3.49 -4.44 -10.01
CA SER A 70 -4.86 -4.14 -10.43
C SER A 70 -4.87 -3.27 -11.68
N ASN A 71 -5.88 -3.49 -12.51
CA ASN A 71 -6.07 -2.79 -13.76
C ASN A 71 -7.56 -2.55 -13.98
N ASP A 72 -7.91 -1.33 -14.36
CA ASP A 72 -9.25 -0.90 -14.73
C ASP A 72 -9.13 -0.03 -15.99
N LYS A 73 -9.45 -0.58 -17.16
CA LYS A 73 -9.23 0.07 -18.46
C LYS A 73 -10.51 0.31 -19.26
N MET A 74 -11.66 -0.09 -18.74
CA MET A 74 -12.92 0.19 -19.43
C MET A 74 -13.45 1.56 -19.05
N GLN A 75 -13.80 2.33 -20.07
CA GLN A 75 -14.46 3.62 -19.90
C GLN A 75 -15.95 3.36 -19.66
N HIS A 76 -16.48 3.94 -18.60
CA HIS A 76 -17.87 3.90 -18.21
C HIS A 76 -18.39 5.30 -17.97
N ASP A 77 -19.52 5.60 -18.59
CA ASP A 77 -20.32 6.80 -18.39
C ASP A 77 -21.78 6.33 -18.28
N GLY A 78 -22.23 6.04 -17.07
CA GLY A 78 -23.56 5.46 -16.81
C GLY A 78 -24.68 6.47 -16.78
N ASN A 79 -24.36 7.75 -16.64
CA ASN A 79 -25.31 8.86 -16.62
C ASN A 79 -25.32 9.70 -17.92
N ASP A 80 -24.46 9.33 -18.89
CA ASP A 80 -24.33 9.97 -20.21
C ASP A 80 -24.02 11.48 -20.13
N ASP A 81 -23.18 11.86 -19.15
CA ASP A 81 -22.75 13.25 -18.99
C ASP A 81 -21.43 13.59 -19.73
N GLY A 82 -20.86 12.60 -20.39
CA GLY A 82 -19.62 12.72 -21.16
C GLY A 82 -18.36 12.63 -20.33
N PHE A 83 -18.47 12.26 -19.04
CA PHE A 83 -17.32 12.05 -18.16
C PHE A 83 -17.23 10.61 -17.67
N LEU A 84 -16.02 10.17 -17.36
CA LEU A 84 -15.80 8.85 -16.78
C LEU A 84 -16.34 8.79 -15.35
N ASP A 85 -17.24 7.88 -15.05
CA ASP A 85 -17.75 7.61 -13.69
C ASP A 85 -16.63 7.18 -12.74
N THR A 86 -15.66 6.43 -13.27
CA THR A 86 -14.47 5.99 -12.53
C THR A 86 -13.21 6.22 -13.36
N PRO A 87 -12.10 6.65 -12.77
CA PRO A 87 -10.85 6.82 -13.51
C PRO A 87 -10.31 5.47 -13.97
N LEU A 88 -9.77 5.42 -15.18
CA LEU A 88 -8.93 4.31 -15.61
C LEU A 88 -7.73 4.20 -14.68
N ARG A 89 -7.40 3.00 -14.21
CA ARG A 89 -6.35 2.80 -13.20
C ARG A 89 -5.49 1.60 -13.54
N GLU A 90 -4.20 1.75 -13.31
CA GLU A 90 -3.25 0.64 -13.25
C GLU A 90 -2.39 0.80 -12.00
N GLN A 91 -2.25 -0.27 -11.22
CA GLN A 91 -1.52 -0.25 -9.96
C GLN A 91 -0.69 -1.52 -9.79
N VAL A 92 0.56 -1.32 -9.38
CA VAL A 92 1.45 -2.37 -8.88
C VAL A 92 1.85 -2.04 -7.45
N ASN A 93 1.76 -3.01 -6.55
CA ASN A 93 2.21 -2.87 -5.17
C ASN A 93 3.00 -4.12 -4.78
N VAL A 94 4.24 -3.91 -4.37
CA VAL A 94 5.14 -4.98 -3.94
C VAL A 94 5.64 -4.69 -2.55
N MET A 95 5.58 -5.67 -1.66
CA MET A 95 6.07 -5.56 -0.30
C MET A 95 6.90 -6.79 0.05
N ASN A 96 8.12 -6.58 0.52
CA ASN A 96 8.93 -7.64 1.09
C ASN A 96 9.17 -7.37 2.58
N ARG A 97 9.00 -8.40 3.39
CA ARG A 97 9.11 -8.32 4.85
C ARG A 97 10.03 -9.41 5.35
N TRP A 98 10.79 -9.08 6.40
CA TRP A 98 11.62 -10.01 7.14
C TRP A 98 11.23 -10.00 8.60
N TYR A 99 11.30 -11.16 9.22
CA TYR A 99 11.11 -11.37 10.64
C TYR A 99 12.33 -12.12 11.19
N HIS A 100 13.03 -11.48 12.10
CA HIS A 100 14.20 -12.03 12.77
C HIS A 100 13.91 -12.21 14.24
N LYS A 101 14.10 -13.44 14.76
CA LYS A 101 13.83 -13.78 16.16
C LYS A 101 15.06 -14.48 16.75
N LEU A 102 15.66 -13.84 17.73
CA LEU A 102 16.68 -14.40 18.62
C LEU A 102 16.10 -14.53 20.03
N ASP A 103 16.89 -15.09 20.95
CA ASP A 103 16.44 -15.33 22.32
C ASP A 103 15.97 -14.05 23.05
N LYS A 104 16.75 -12.98 22.94
CA LYS A 104 16.46 -11.66 23.55
C LYS A 104 16.20 -10.54 22.55
N TYR A 105 16.13 -10.83 21.24
CA TYR A 105 15.97 -9.82 20.23
C TYR A 105 14.95 -10.26 19.18
N VAL A 106 13.99 -9.38 18.91
CA VAL A 106 13.01 -9.59 17.86
C VAL A 106 13.01 -8.36 16.94
N ALA A 107 13.12 -8.59 15.65
CA ALA A 107 13.06 -7.52 14.68
C ALA A 107 12.14 -7.85 13.50
N GLN A 108 11.52 -6.82 12.97
CA GLN A 108 10.77 -6.84 11.73
C GLN A 108 11.29 -5.72 10.85
N TYR A 109 11.52 -6.04 9.59
CA TYR A 109 11.91 -5.07 8.56
C TYR A 109 10.95 -5.20 7.39
N GLY A 110 10.74 -4.14 6.67
CA GLY A 110 9.96 -4.20 5.45
C GLY A 110 10.29 -3.07 4.51
N VAL A 111 10.23 -3.39 3.24
CA VAL A 111 10.26 -2.45 2.14
C VAL A 111 9.00 -2.62 1.32
N ARG A 112 8.44 -1.51 0.86
CA ARG A 112 7.25 -1.49 0.01
C ARG A 112 7.47 -0.52 -1.13
N TYR A 113 7.01 -0.90 -2.29
CA TYR A 113 6.94 -0.03 -3.46
C TYR A 113 5.53 -0.06 -4.03
N LEU A 114 5.02 1.10 -4.37
CA LEU A 114 3.75 1.32 -5.04
C LEU A 114 4.01 2.16 -6.29
N HIS A 115 3.51 1.69 -7.41
CA HIS A 115 3.31 2.49 -8.61
C HIS A 115 1.83 2.50 -8.96
N GLU A 116 1.28 3.68 -9.24
CA GLU A 116 -0.10 3.83 -9.66
C GLU A 116 -0.20 4.88 -10.77
N SER A 117 -0.92 4.54 -11.83
CA SER A 117 -1.33 5.45 -12.89
C SER A 117 -2.84 5.56 -12.94
N ARG A 118 -3.36 6.78 -12.96
CA ARG A 118 -4.79 7.06 -13.11
C ARG A 118 -5.03 8.04 -14.24
N THR A 119 -6.09 7.80 -15.00
CA THR A 119 -6.57 8.71 -16.03
C THR A 119 -8.05 8.92 -15.85
N GLY A 120 -8.46 10.15 -15.63
CA GLY A 120 -9.84 10.60 -15.55
C GLY A 120 -10.17 11.65 -16.61
N GLY A 121 -11.39 12.15 -16.60
CA GLY A 121 -11.88 13.19 -17.49
C GLY A 121 -12.97 12.70 -18.43
N GLN A 122 -13.04 13.25 -19.63
CA GLN A 122 -14.12 12.96 -20.57
C GLN A 122 -14.03 11.55 -21.18
N ASP A 123 -15.20 10.94 -21.39
CA ASP A 123 -15.34 9.64 -22.06
C ASP A 123 -15.20 9.82 -23.57
N THR A 124 -14.06 9.40 -24.12
CA THR A 124 -13.78 9.47 -25.56
C THR A 124 -14.16 8.20 -26.32
N LYS A 125 -14.71 7.21 -25.65
CA LYS A 125 -15.18 5.98 -26.30
C LYS A 125 -16.61 6.11 -26.79
N HIS A 126 -17.44 6.80 -26.02
CA HIS A 126 -18.87 6.92 -26.31
C HIS A 126 -19.23 8.31 -26.85
N HIS A 127 -18.35 9.31 -26.68
CA HIS A 127 -18.55 10.68 -27.13
C HIS A 127 -17.41 11.15 -28.01
N ASP A 128 -17.71 11.94 -29.04
CA ASP A 128 -16.73 12.52 -29.99
C ASP A 128 -16.35 13.94 -29.54
N PHE A 129 -15.21 14.06 -28.87
CA PHE A 129 -14.65 15.34 -28.44
C PHE A 129 -13.44 15.71 -29.31
N THR A 130 -13.40 16.93 -29.83
CA THR A 130 -12.25 17.42 -30.62
C THR A 130 -10.99 17.60 -29.77
N ASP A 131 -11.14 18.04 -28.49
CA ASP A 131 -10.03 18.25 -27.54
C ASP A 131 -10.53 17.84 -26.12
N PRO A 132 -10.53 16.55 -25.80
CA PRO A 132 -11.13 16.07 -24.55
C PRO A 132 -10.30 16.47 -23.34
N TYR A 133 -10.98 16.97 -22.30
CA TYR A 133 -10.34 17.23 -21.00
C TYR A 133 -9.89 15.94 -20.34
N ARG A 134 -8.63 15.85 -19.98
CA ARG A 134 -8.01 14.68 -19.33
C ARG A 134 -7.22 15.06 -18.09
N ILE A 135 -7.33 14.20 -17.09
CA ILE A 135 -6.52 14.25 -15.87
C ILE A 135 -5.64 13.00 -15.84
N HIS A 136 -4.34 13.19 -15.73
CA HIS A 136 -3.39 12.09 -15.56
C HIS A 136 -2.66 12.24 -14.23
N LEU A 137 -2.65 11.17 -13.42
CA LEU A 137 -1.99 11.09 -12.13
C LEU A 137 -1.04 9.89 -12.16
N ASN A 138 0.25 10.12 -11.98
CA ASN A 138 1.25 9.07 -11.82
C ASN A 138 1.87 9.18 -10.44
N THR A 139 1.74 8.14 -9.65
CA THR A 139 2.23 8.09 -8.27
C THR A 139 3.29 6.99 -8.14
N ASN A 140 4.43 7.35 -7.57
CA ASN A 140 5.45 6.41 -7.11
C ASN A 140 5.64 6.61 -5.62
N ARG A 141 5.63 5.52 -4.85
CA ARG A 141 5.85 5.55 -3.43
C ARG A 141 6.75 4.41 -2.99
N ALA A 142 7.83 4.73 -2.32
CA ALA A 142 8.70 3.77 -1.66
C ALA A 142 8.62 3.98 -0.15
N GLU A 143 8.52 2.88 0.59
CA GLU A 143 8.42 2.89 2.05
C GLU A 143 9.39 1.88 2.61
N LEU A 144 9.98 2.22 3.74
CA LEU A 144 10.74 1.29 4.56
C LEU A 144 10.32 1.43 6.02
N PHE A 145 10.35 0.34 6.75
CA PHE A 145 10.11 0.37 8.19
C PHE A 145 10.96 -0.68 8.90
N THR A 146 11.25 -0.40 10.17
CA THR A 146 11.81 -1.38 11.09
C THR A 146 11.14 -1.26 12.45
N LYS A 147 10.88 -2.41 13.06
CA LYS A 147 10.43 -2.55 14.45
C LYS A 147 11.37 -3.52 15.12
N GLN A 148 12.09 -3.06 16.12
CA GLN A 148 13.06 -3.85 16.84
C GLN A 148 12.74 -3.83 18.33
N ALA A 149 12.86 -4.96 19.00
CA ALA A 149 12.67 -5.07 20.43
C ALA A 149 13.80 -5.89 21.04
N TYR A 150 14.42 -5.37 22.10
CA TYR A 150 15.36 -6.08 22.93
C TYR A 150 14.71 -6.40 24.29
N ILE A 151 14.66 -7.69 24.62
CA ILE A 151 14.07 -8.20 25.87
C ILE A 151 15.15 -8.18 26.96
N ILE A 152 14.98 -7.31 27.95
CA ILE A 152 15.88 -7.15 29.08
C ILE A 152 15.66 -8.30 30.06
N ASP A 153 14.43 -8.47 30.49
CA ASP A 153 14.00 -9.50 31.42
C ASP A 153 12.70 -10.16 30.95
N LYS A 154 12.76 -11.47 30.72
CA LYS A 154 11.60 -12.25 30.27
C LYS A 154 10.57 -12.48 31.38
N GLU A 155 11.01 -12.62 32.64
CA GLU A 155 10.13 -12.89 33.78
C GLU A 155 9.34 -11.64 34.15
N LYS A 156 9.99 -10.46 34.11
CA LYS A 156 9.33 -9.18 34.38
C LYS A 156 8.69 -8.53 33.14
N VAL A 157 8.81 -9.17 31.96
CA VAL A 157 8.30 -8.64 30.69
C VAL A 157 8.89 -7.26 30.36
N GLU A 158 10.14 -7.01 30.76
CA GLU A 158 10.84 -5.75 30.49
C GLU A 158 11.50 -5.80 29.11
N SER A 159 11.22 -4.79 28.28
CA SER A 159 11.80 -4.67 26.95
C SER A 159 11.94 -3.21 26.50
N VAL A 160 12.89 -2.95 25.64
CA VAL A 160 13.03 -1.68 24.91
C VAL A 160 12.74 -1.93 23.45
N ALA A 161 11.90 -1.09 22.85
CA ALA A 161 11.53 -1.19 21.45
C ALA A 161 11.88 0.09 20.69
N LEU A 162 12.37 -0.09 19.46
CA LEU A 162 12.61 0.97 18.50
C LEU A 162 11.72 0.74 17.27
N ILE A 163 10.98 1.77 16.87
CA ILE A 163 10.16 1.76 15.67
C ILE A 163 10.58 2.95 14.81
N LEU A 164 11.03 2.66 13.59
CA LEU A 164 11.38 3.67 12.60
C LEU A 164 10.64 3.37 11.30
N SER A 165 10.21 4.41 10.62
CA SER A 165 9.64 4.33 9.28
C SER A 165 10.07 5.52 8.45
N GLY A 166 10.20 5.32 7.15
CA GLY A 166 10.47 6.38 6.21
C GLY A 166 9.73 6.12 4.91
N SER A 167 9.31 7.18 4.25
CA SER A 167 8.66 7.10 2.96
C SER A 167 9.12 8.21 2.02
N TYR A 168 9.25 7.85 0.76
CA TYR A 168 9.37 8.76 -0.36
C TYR A 168 8.10 8.68 -1.21
N HIS A 169 7.51 9.81 -1.53
CA HIS A 169 6.32 9.92 -2.35
C HIS A 169 6.55 10.94 -3.46
N GLU A 170 6.35 10.51 -4.69
CA GLU A 170 6.35 11.36 -5.88
C GLU A 170 4.99 11.22 -6.57
N GLN A 171 4.34 12.33 -6.83
CA GLN A 171 3.14 12.38 -7.66
C GLN A 171 3.33 13.40 -8.78
N LYS A 172 3.22 12.94 -10.01
CA LYS A 172 3.16 13.76 -11.22
C LYS A 172 1.73 13.81 -11.69
N SER A 173 1.18 15.00 -11.72
CA SER A 173 -0.22 15.25 -12.13
C SER A 173 -0.24 16.18 -13.33
N ARG A 174 -1.13 15.92 -14.26
CA ARG A 174 -1.43 16.81 -15.37
C ARG A 174 -2.93 16.97 -15.49
N TYR A 175 -3.38 18.17 -15.35
CA TYR A 175 -4.78 18.58 -15.51
C TYR A 175 -4.90 19.26 -16.86
N ASP A 176 -5.40 18.56 -17.85
CA ASP A 176 -5.40 18.96 -19.24
C ASP A 176 -3.96 19.29 -19.72
N ARG A 177 -3.64 20.56 -19.91
CA ARG A 177 -2.30 21.06 -20.32
C ARG A 177 -1.44 21.51 -19.14
N THR A 178 -1.99 21.61 -17.94
CA THR A 178 -1.30 22.15 -16.76
C THR A 178 -0.66 21.05 -15.92
N PRO A 179 0.68 20.98 -15.81
CA PRO A 179 1.35 20.04 -14.94
C PRO A 179 1.33 20.51 -13.49
N TYR A 180 1.18 19.56 -12.56
CA TYR A 180 1.28 19.81 -11.12
C TYR A 180 1.98 18.62 -10.45
N ASN A 181 3.17 18.84 -9.89
CA ASN A 181 3.99 17.78 -9.32
C ASN A 181 4.16 17.97 -7.81
N VAL A 182 4.07 16.89 -7.05
CA VAL A 182 4.28 16.86 -5.60
C VAL A 182 5.39 15.85 -5.28
N TYR A 183 6.32 16.29 -4.44
CA TYR A 183 7.39 15.45 -3.90
C TYR A 183 7.37 15.57 -2.38
N GLN A 184 7.34 14.45 -1.68
CA GLN A 184 7.27 14.44 -0.22
C GLN A 184 8.15 13.33 0.36
N ASN A 185 8.96 13.69 1.35
CA ASN A 185 9.72 12.78 2.18
C ASN A 185 9.19 12.83 3.60
N ASN A 186 8.93 11.66 4.21
CA ASN A 186 8.54 11.54 5.60
C ASN A 186 9.48 10.55 6.31
N VAL A 187 9.90 10.89 7.51
CA VAL A 187 10.73 10.06 8.40
C VAL A 187 10.03 9.94 9.73
#